data_7bdd11e97e8ed8735274554a5f1f8173
#
_entry.id   7bdd11e97e8ed8735274554a5f1f8173
#
_cell.length_a   1.000
_cell.length_b   1.000
_cell.length_c   1.000
_cell.angle_alpha   90.00
_cell.angle_beta   90.00
_cell.angle_gamma   90.00
#
_symmetry.space_group_name_H-M   'P 1'
#
loop_
_entity.id
_entity.type
_entity.pdbx_description
1 polymer ?
#
loop_
_entity_poly.entity_id
_entity_poly.type
_entity_poly.pdbx_seq_one_letter_code
_entity_poly.pdbx_strand_id
1 'polypeptide(L)'
;MVATDPSGSRELLTARYHDIAISLQAVLGQPVRVERSTVFAEVLRSTRTAEFDIYIVPPHVAASALAHKYELVGVTGKPETFVLVARPGIGSVAQLAQRKIHLAQQDSLYAYMAKGLLNESGGSLTAAKEVRYERTSGAGLVAVQLGLFDATVTRKAEYDEWIKTQNGNKAEVLIESKPVPGGLTLVVNKSMPENLRQKLTAWAAGNAPMDLGLGRMQATSDKAMYQYVGGLGHFTPLQLPGVTRVTAQQAAELMRQGAQMVDVRSEKEFNARRIPGAVLASYIEKSAKDTTFNASLDDFSAVDALDKNRPVIFACNGAECWKSYKASKTAVARGFKTVYWLRGGLPEWEELNFQTARN
;
A
#
# COMPACT_ATOMS: atom_id res chain seq x y z
N MET A 1 10.46 -1.83 13.34
CA MET A 1 8.98 -2.01 13.33
C MET A 1 8.65 -3.45 12.95
N VAL A 2 7.79 -4.10 13.70
CA VAL A 2 7.18 -5.38 13.31
C VAL A 2 5.67 -5.17 13.23
N ALA A 3 5.08 -5.49 12.08
CA ALA A 3 3.65 -5.44 11.90
C ALA A 3 3.17 -6.77 11.30
N THR A 4 2.11 -7.31 11.88
CA THR A 4 1.50 -8.57 11.45
C THR A 4 0.07 -8.34 11.02
N ASP A 5 -0.38 -9.07 10.01
CA ASP A 5 -1.77 -9.05 9.60
C ASP A 5 -2.61 -9.85 10.60
N PRO A 6 -3.54 -9.23 11.33
CA PRO A 6 -4.37 -9.94 12.31
C PRO A 6 -5.41 -10.87 11.64
N SER A 7 -5.56 -10.80 10.32
CA SER A 7 -6.35 -11.77 9.56
C SER A 7 -5.61 -13.10 9.34
N GLY A 8 -4.31 -13.13 9.60
CA GLY A 8 -3.53 -14.36 9.70
C GLY A 8 -3.87 -15.16 10.95
N SER A 9 -3.33 -16.38 11.06
CA SER A 9 -3.61 -17.25 12.21
C SER A 9 -3.28 -16.57 13.53
N ARG A 10 -4.03 -16.89 14.59
CA ARG A 10 -3.85 -16.36 15.95
C ARG A 10 -2.44 -16.59 16.51
N GLU A 11 -1.75 -17.60 16.02
CA GLU A 11 -0.38 -17.97 16.39
C GLU A 11 0.65 -16.91 16.01
N LEU A 12 0.41 -16.17 14.91
CA LEU A 12 1.26 -15.05 14.51
C LEU A 12 1.20 -13.85 15.45
N LEU A 13 0.10 -13.68 16.19
CA LEU A 13 -0.07 -12.60 17.15
C LEU A 13 0.75 -12.80 18.43
N THR A 14 1.20 -14.02 18.68
CA THR A 14 2.10 -14.37 19.78
C THR A 14 3.57 -14.38 19.37
N ALA A 15 3.87 -13.92 18.12
CA ALA A 15 5.23 -13.83 17.64
C ALA A 15 6.16 -13.26 18.73
N ARG A 16 7.24 -13.94 18.94
CA ARG A 16 8.22 -13.70 20.00
C ARG A 16 9.04 -12.44 19.70
N TYR A 17 8.38 -11.27 19.74
CA TYR A 17 9.02 -9.99 19.42
C TYR A 17 10.26 -9.73 20.28
N HIS A 18 10.25 -10.25 21.52
CA HIS A 18 11.39 -10.20 22.40
C HIS A 18 12.55 -11.01 21.85
N ASP A 19 12.29 -12.22 21.33
CA ASP A 19 13.31 -13.09 20.74
C ASP A 19 13.88 -12.46 19.45
N ILE A 20 13.03 -11.80 18.65
CA ILE A 20 13.48 -11.03 17.49
C ILE A 20 14.42 -9.91 17.92
N ALA A 21 14.06 -9.13 18.95
CA ALA A 21 14.89 -8.04 19.43
C ALA A 21 16.25 -8.54 19.92
N ILE A 22 16.28 -9.62 20.73
CA ILE A 22 17.51 -10.24 21.22
C ILE A 22 18.37 -10.73 20.07
N SER A 23 17.79 -11.44 19.10
CA SER A 23 18.52 -11.97 17.94
C SER A 23 19.12 -10.86 17.07
N LEU A 24 18.35 -9.81 16.79
CA LEU A 24 18.84 -8.65 16.03
C LEU A 24 19.91 -7.88 16.80
N GLN A 25 19.75 -7.70 18.10
CA GLN A 25 20.75 -7.05 18.94
C GLN A 25 22.08 -7.81 18.94
N ALA A 26 22.03 -9.15 19.02
CA ALA A 26 23.22 -9.98 18.95
C ALA A 26 23.99 -9.83 17.62
N VAL A 27 23.25 -9.76 16.51
CA VAL A 27 23.84 -9.64 15.16
C VAL A 27 24.38 -8.23 14.91
N LEU A 28 23.61 -7.21 15.29
CA LEU A 28 23.97 -5.81 15.02
C LEU A 28 25.02 -5.26 16.00
N GLY A 29 25.12 -5.86 17.19
CA GLY A 29 26.04 -5.40 18.24
C GLY A 29 25.61 -4.08 18.89
N GLN A 30 24.32 -3.74 18.82
CA GLN A 30 23.76 -2.52 19.38
C GLN A 30 22.32 -2.76 19.86
N PRO A 31 21.78 -1.95 20.79
CA PRO A 31 20.42 -2.09 21.27
C PRO A 31 19.39 -2.00 20.12
N VAL A 32 18.40 -2.90 20.15
CA VAL A 32 17.31 -2.94 19.20
C VAL A 32 15.99 -2.71 19.92
N ARG A 33 15.28 -1.66 19.55
CA ARG A 33 13.92 -1.38 20.01
C ARG A 33 12.92 -1.91 19.02
N VAL A 34 12.00 -2.76 19.47
CA VAL A 34 10.91 -3.30 18.64
C VAL A 34 9.62 -2.57 18.92
N GLU A 35 9.09 -1.91 17.90
CA GLU A 35 7.73 -1.38 17.89
C GLU A 35 6.80 -2.36 17.19
N ARG A 36 5.57 -2.48 17.67
CA ARG A 36 4.53 -3.37 17.13
C ARG A 36 3.33 -2.57 16.70
N SER A 37 2.76 -2.90 15.56
CA SER A 37 1.48 -2.32 15.15
C SER A 37 0.63 -3.34 14.38
N THR A 38 -0.69 -3.23 14.56
CA THR A 38 -1.71 -3.89 13.75
C THR A 38 -2.54 -2.87 12.96
N VAL A 39 -2.17 -1.58 13.04
CA VAL A 39 -2.83 -0.48 12.34
C VAL A 39 -2.05 -0.18 11.06
N PHE A 40 -2.39 -0.88 9.99
CA PHE A 40 -1.64 -0.79 8.72
C PHE A 40 -1.59 0.61 8.11
N ALA A 41 -2.59 1.44 8.31
CA ALA A 41 -2.56 2.83 7.84
C ALA A 41 -1.36 3.60 8.44
N GLU A 42 -1.05 3.39 9.73
CA GLU A 42 0.11 4.00 10.39
C GLU A 42 1.42 3.38 9.93
N VAL A 43 1.46 2.05 9.80
CA VAL A 43 2.66 1.35 9.32
C VAL A 43 3.01 1.78 7.90
N LEU A 44 2.04 1.84 7.00
CA LEU A 44 2.22 2.33 5.62
C LEU A 44 2.66 3.80 5.60
N ARG A 45 2.16 4.64 6.51
CA ARG A 45 2.66 6.01 6.65
C ARG A 45 4.12 6.02 7.07
N SER A 46 4.49 5.21 8.06
CA SER A 46 5.86 5.17 8.59
C SER A 46 6.89 4.70 7.57
N THR A 47 6.53 3.85 6.61
CA THR A 47 7.43 3.46 5.51
C THR A 47 7.76 4.65 4.60
N ARG A 48 6.78 5.52 4.32
CA ARG A 48 6.96 6.72 3.48
C ARG A 48 7.82 7.79 4.15
N THR A 49 7.74 7.89 5.47
CA THR A 49 8.50 8.86 6.27
C THR A 49 9.83 8.32 6.77
N ALA A 50 10.13 7.05 6.47
CA ALA A 50 11.34 6.34 6.90
C ALA A 50 11.57 6.40 8.42
N GLU A 51 10.50 6.17 9.22
CA GLU A 51 10.54 6.28 10.68
C GLU A 51 11.37 5.18 11.36
N PHE A 52 11.53 4.01 10.73
CA PHE A 52 12.22 2.85 11.31
C PHE A 52 13.33 2.35 10.39
N ASP A 53 14.41 1.85 10.96
CA ASP A 53 15.54 1.31 10.20
C ASP A 53 15.22 -0.05 9.57
N ILE A 54 14.37 -0.84 10.23
CA ILE A 54 14.05 -2.22 9.86
C ILE A 54 12.55 -2.43 9.94
N TYR A 55 11.97 -3.05 8.91
CA TYR A 55 10.59 -3.54 8.92
C TYR A 55 10.55 -5.05 8.73
N ILE A 56 9.74 -5.71 9.55
CA ILE A 56 9.30 -7.10 9.37
C ILE A 56 7.78 -7.05 9.23
N VAL A 57 7.28 -7.14 8.01
CA VAL A 57 5.92 -6.70 7.67
C VAL A 57 5.32 -7.56 6.55
N PRO A 58 3.98 -7.57 6.39
CA PRO A 58 3.33 -8.21 5.25
C PRO A 58 3.77 -7.63 3.90
N PRO A 59 3.64 -8.40 2.79
CA PRO A 59 4.15 -8.03 1.47
C PRO A 59 3.71 -6.67 0.94
N HIS A 60 2.47 -6.25 1.19
CA HIS A 60 1.95 -4.96 0.71
C HIS A 60 2.64 -3.77 1.42
N VAL A 61 2.95 -3.91 2.72
CA VAL A 61 3.74 -2.91 3.46
C VAL A 61 5.19 -2.91 3.00
N ALA A 62 5.76 -4.10 2.76
CA ALA A 62 7.09 -4.22 2.21
C ALA A 62 7.19 -3.59 0.81
N ALA A 63 6.17 -3.77 -0.04
CA ALA A 63 6.09 -3.11 -1.35
C ALA A 63 6.10 -1.58 -1.22
N SER A 64 5.38 -1.03 -0.23
CA SER A 64 5.44 0.39 0.11
C SER A 64 6.85 0.81 0.53
N ALA A 65 7.48 0.08 1.44
CA ALA A 65 8.84 0.38 1.88
C ALA A 65 9.85 0.35 0.72
N LEU A 66 9.75 -0.65 -0.17
CA LEU A 66 10.62 -0.80 -1.35
C LEU A 66 10.44 0.32 -2.39
N ALA A 67 9.26 0.94 -2.44
CA ALA A 67 9.01 2.12 -3.26
C ALA A 67 9.64 3.41 -2.69
N HIS A 68 10.21 3.32 -1.50
CA HIS A 68 10.88 4.42 -0.79
C HIS A 68 12.34 4.05 -0.50
N LYS A 69 12.86 4.44 0.64
CA LYS A 69 14.30 4.32 0.98
C LYS A 69 14.72 2.95 1.53
N TYR A 70 14.03 1.86 1.16
CA TYR A 70 14.32 0.52 1.69
C TYR A 70 14.79 -0.46 0.64
N GLU A 71 15.49 -1.49 1.09
CA GLU A 71 15.89 -2.63 0.28
C GLU A 71 15.38 -3.94 0.88
N LEU A 72 15.15 -4.92 0.02
CA LEU A 72 14.66 -6.24 0.37
C LEU A 72 15.81 -7.10 0.90
N VAL A 73 15.59 -7.77 2.03
CA VAL A 73 16.57 -8.65 2.66
C VAL A 73 16.08 -10.09 2.71
N GLY A 74 14.84 -10.34 3.11
CA GLY A 74 14.37 -11.70 3.26
C GLY A 74 12.86 -11.83 3.39
N VAL A 75 12.37 -13.06 3.31
CA VAL A 75 10.95 -13.42 3.40
C VAL A 75 10.79 -14.72 4.19
N THR A 76 9.70 -14.86 4.96
CA THR A 76 9.46 -16.04 5.80
C THR A 76 8.57 -17.10 5.15
N GLY A 77 7.74 -16.73 4.17
CA GLY A 77 6.78 -17.64 3.54
C GLY A 77 7.11 -17.98 2.09
N LYS A 78 6.50 -19.05 1.59
CA LYS A 78 6.50 -19.37 0.16
C LYS A 78 5.51 -18.44 -0.58
N PRO A 79 5.72 -18.21 -1.89
CA PRO A 79 4.73 -17.50 -2.70
C PRO A 79 3.34 -18.13 -2.57
N GLU A 80 2.33 -17.27 -2.50
CA GLU A 80 0.93 -17.65 -2.37
C GLU A 80 0.06 -16.89 -3.37
N THR A 81 -1.14 -17.41 -3.68
CA THR A 81 -2.13 -16.75 -4.52
C THR A 81 -3.39 -16.44 -3.71
N PHE A 82 -4.12 -15.43 -4.16
CA PHE A 82 -5.40 -15.02 -3.61
C PHE A 82 -6.51 -15.26 -4.61
N VAL A 83 -7.69 -15.56 -4.12
CA VAL A 83 -8.88 -15.75 -4.94
C VAL A 83 -10.01 -14.82 -4.50
N LEU A 84 -10.65 -14.21 -5.50
CA LEU A 84 -11.95 -13.56 -5.34
C LEU A 84 -13.01 -14.61 -5.49
N VAL A 85 -13.75 -14.86 -4.43
CA VAL A 85 -14.76 -15.91 -4.33
C VAL A 85 -16.14 -15.28 -4.24
N ALA A 86 -17.11 -15.80 -4.99
CA ALA A 86 -18.49 -15.34 -4.96
C ALA A 86 -19.47 -16.51 -4.70
N ARG A 87 -20.65 -16.17 -4.25
CA ARG A 87 -21.74 -17.15 -4.11
C ARG A 87 -22.18 -17.68 -5.47
N PRO A 88 -22.79 -18.87 -5.54
CA PRO A 88 -23.32 -19.44 -6.78
C PRO A 88 -24.26 -18.47 -7.51
N GLY A 89 -24.17 -18.47 -8.84
CA GLY A 89 -24.96 -17.61 -9.70
C GLY A 89 -24.36 -16.22 -9.97
N ILE A 90 -23.18 -15.90 -9.38
CA ILE A 90 -22.37 -14.74 -9.74
C ILE A 90 -21.18 -15.26 -10.53
N GLY A 91 -21.23 -15.15 -11.86
CA GLY A 91 -20.20 -15.71 -12.76
C GLY A 91 -19.17 -14.70 -13.25
N SER A 92 -19.24 -13.44 -12.84
CA SER A 92 -18.30 -12.42 -13.28
C SER A 92 -18.13 -11.26 -12.29
N VAL A 93 -17.01 -10.57 -12.38
CA VAL A 93 -16.72 -9.37 -11.56
C VAL A 93 -17.71 -8.24 -11.82
N ALA A 94 -18.18 -8.07 -13.05
CA ALA A 94 -19.17 -7.04 -13.38
C ALA A 94 -20.50 -7.22 -12.57
N GLN A 95 -20.87 -8.45 -12.26
CA GLN A 95 -22.06 -8.76 -11.46
C GLN A 95 -21.89 -8.44 -9.97
N LEU A 96 -20.68 -8.08 -9.50
CA LEU A 96 -20.44 -7.64 -8.14
C LEU A 96 -20.82 -6.17 -7.91
N ALA A 97 -21.09 -5.41 -8.97
CA ALA A 97 -21.66 -4.08 -8.82
C ALA A 97 -22.97 -4.12 -8.02
N GLN A 98 -23.12 -3.21 -7.05
CA GLN A 98 -24.28 -3.17 -6.13
C GLN A 98 -24.47 -4.42 -5.27
N ARG A 99 -23.44 -5.25 -5.10
CA ARG A 99 -23.42 -6.43 -4.23
C ARG A 99 -22.69 -6.13 -2.91
N LYS A 100 -22.83 -7.04 -1.95
CA LYS A 100 -22.17 -6.96 -0.64
C LYS A 100 -20.87 -7.75 -0.68
N ILE A 101 -19.76 -7.11 -0.31
CA ILE A 101 -18.43 -7.73 -0.26
C ILE A 101 -17.94 -7.76 1.19
N HIS A 102 -17.55 -8.94 1.65
CA HIS A 102 -16.88 -9.11 2.94
C HIS A 102 -15.37 -9.16 2.73
N LEU A 103 -14.62 -8.40 3.50
CA LEU A 103 -13.16 -8.39 3.46
C LEU A 103 -12.59 -8.53 4.86
N ALA A 104 -11.36 -9.03 4.92
CA ALA A 104 -10.55 -8.93 6.13
C ALA A 104 -10.21 -7.46 6.42
N GLN A 105 -9.52 -7.21 7.51
CA GLN A 105 -9.21 -5.87 8.02
C GLN A 105 -8.85 -4.87 6.91
N GLN A 106 -9.35 -3.66 7.04
CA GLN A 106 -9.00 -2.56 6.15
C GLN A 106 -7.48 -2.34 6.11
N ASP A 107 -6.94 -2.02 4.93
CA ASP A 107 -5.50 -1.89 4.67
C ASP A 107 -4.67 -3.18 4.88
N SER A 108 -5.31 -4.34 5.08
CA SER A 108 -4.63 -5.65 5.10
C SER A 108 -4.25 -6.11 3.69
N LEU A 109 -3.39 -7.12 3.60
CA LEU A 109 -3.05 -7.75 2.31
C LEU A 109 -4.30 -8.27 1.58
N TYR A 110 -5.28 -8.81 2.30
CA TYR A 110 -6.55 -9.27 1.71
C TYR A 110 -7.36 -8.13 1.08
N ALA A 111 -7.45 -6.99 1.75
CA ALA A 111 -8.13 -5.80 1.22
C ALA A 111 -7.39 -5.23 -0.01
N TYR A 112 -6.06 -5.28 0.00
CA TYR A 112 -5.21 -4.93 -1.13
C TYR A 112 -5.47 -5.81 -2.34
N MET A 113 -5.45 -7.12 -2.12
CA MET A 113 -5.69 -8.10 -3.17
C MET A 113 -7.11 -7.97 -3.72
N ALA A 114 -8.11 -7.74 -2.86
CA ALA A 114 -9.49 -7.50 -3.28
C ALA A 114 -9.60 -6.29 -4.21
N LYS A 115 -9.01 -5.17 -3.80
CA LYS A 115 -9.01 -3.96 -4.60
C LYS A 115 -8.30 -4.16 -5.93
N GLY A 116 -7.12 -4.81 -5.90
CA GLY A 116 -6.33 -5.07 -7.09
C GLY A 116 -7.03 -5.97 -8.07
N LEU A 117 -7.52 -7.13 -7.64
CA LEU A 117 -8.22 -8.10 -8.48
C LEU A 117 -9.48 -7.50 -9.13
N LEU A 118 -10.25 -6.72 -8.37
CA LEU A 118 -11.41 -6.03 -8.92
C LEU A 118 -10.99 -5.00 -9.97
N ASN A 119 -10.02 -4.14 -9.68
CA ASN A 119 -9.57 -3.10 -10.60
C ASN A 119 -8.96 -3.67 -11.89
N GLU A 120 -8.15 -4.74 -11.81
CA GLU A 120 -7.58 -5.42 -12.96
C GLU A 120 -8.65 -6.04 -13.88
N SER A 121 -9.80 -6.38 -13.32
CA SER A 121 -10.93 -6.99 -14.03
C SER A 121 -12.04 -6.00 -14.39
N GLY A 122 -11.77 -4.71 -14.31
CA GLY A 122 -12.71 -3.64 -14.66
C GLY A 122 -13.80 -3.37 -13.62
N GLY A 123 -13.71 -3.98 -12.43
CA GLY A 123 -14.57 -3.69 -11.29
C GLY A 123 -13.97 -2.66 -10.32
N SER A 124 -14.69 -2.38 -9.24
CA SER A 124 -14.21 -1.52 -8.15
C SER A 124 -14.94 -1.82 -6.86
N LEU A 125 -14.24 -1.72 -5.73
CA LEU A 125 -14.86 -1.78 -4.40
C LEU A 125 -15.87 -0.66 -4.18
N THR A 126 -15.69 0.51 -4.82
CA THR A 126 -16.64 1.63 -4.71
C THR A 126 -17.95 1.39 -5.46
N ALA A 127 -18.00 0.42 -6.37
CA ALA A 127 -19.23 0.01 -7.05
C ALA A 127 -20.07 -0.96 -6.22
N ALA A 128 -19.51 -1.53 -5.13
CA ALA A 128 -20.24 -2.42 -4.24
C ALA A 128 -21.32 -1.65 -3.46
N LYS A 129 -22.42 -2.32 -3.15
CA LYS A 129 -23.48 -1.80 -2.28
C LYS A 129 -22.98 -1.60 -0.85
N GLU A 130 -22.17 -2.54 -0.38
CA GLU A 130 -21.61 -2.57 0.98
C GLU A 130 -20.24 -3.28 0.92
N VAL A 131 -19.24 -2.72 1.58
CA VAL A 131 -17.97 -3.39 1.87
C VAL A 131 -17.82 -3.43 3.38
N ARG A 132 -17.80 -4.65 3.94
CA ARG A 132 -17.61 -4.84 5.37
C ARG A 132 -16.22 -5.41 5.65
N TYR A 133 -15.53 -4.78 6.58
CA TYR A 133 -14.22 -5.22 7.04
C TYR A 133 -14.34 -5.90 8.40
N GLU A 134 -13.80 -7.10 8.52
CA GLU A 134 -13.77 -7.89 9.75
C GLU A 134 -12.33 -8.30 10.09
N ARG A 135 -12.12 -8.88 11.28
CA ARG A 135 -10.75 -9.19 11.71
C ARG A 135 -10.15 -10.43 11.07
N THR A 136 -10.96 -11.36 10.58
CA THR A 136 -10.50 -12.65 10.08
C THR A 136 -10.94 -12.91 8.65
N SER A 137 -10.05 -13.49 7.82
CA SER A 137 -10.34 -13.88 6.44
C SER A 137 -11.34 -15.05 6.38
N GLY A 138 -11.24 -16.02 7.28
CA GLY A 138 -12.13 -17.18 7.31
C GLY A 138 -13.62 -16.84 7.49
N ALA A 139 -13.93 -15.74 8.19
CA ALA A 139 -15.29 -15.26 8.32
C ALA A 139 -15.94 -14.91 6.97
N GLY A 140 -15.15 -14.48 5.99
CA GLY A 140 -15.65 -14.13 4.66
C GLY A 140 -16.23 -15.32 3.89
N LEU A 141 -15.54 -16.46 3.89
CA LEU A 141 -16.04 -17.69 3.25
C LEU A 141 -17.35 -18.17 3.87
N VAL A 142 -17.42 -18.15 5.20
CA VAL A 142 -18.66 -18.52 5.93
C VAL A 142 -19.79 -17.53 5.63
N ALA A 143 -19.49 -16.23 5.58
CA ALA A 143 -20.49 -15.20 5.28
C ALA A 143 -21.07 -15.35 3.86
N VAL A 144 -20.22 -15.71 2.88
CA VAL A 144 -20.64 -16.02 1.50
C VAL A 144 -21.49 -17.30 1.45
N GLN A 145 -21.07 -18.33 2.16
CA GLN A 145 -21.81 -19.61 2.25
C GLN A 145 -23.23 -19.41 2.81
N LEU A 146 -23.35 -18.60 3.85
CA LEU A 146 -24.62 -18.28 4.50
C LEU A 146 -25.49 -17.27 3.72
N GLY A 147 -24.98 -16.74 2.59
CA GLY A 147 -25.68 -15.73 1.79
C GLY A 147 -25.77 -14.35 2.44
N LEU A 148 -25.02 -14.10 3.51
CA LEU A 148 -24.95 -12.80 4.18
C LEU A 148 -24.20 -11.77 3.33
N PHE A 149 -23.20 -12.25 2.57
CA PHE A 149 -22.43 -11.49 1.61
C PHE A 149 -22.38 -12.21 0.27
N ASP A 150 -22.13 -11.45 -0.79
CA ASP A 150 -22.11 -11.96 -2.16
C ASP A 150 -20.71 -12.44 -2.59
N ALA A 151 -19.65 -11.83 -2.04
CA ALA A 151 -18.25 -12.17 -2.36
C ALA A 151 -17.29 -11.89 -1.21
N THR A 152 -16.11 -12.52 -1.29
CA THR A 152 -14.97 -12.29 -0.40
C THR A 152 -13.66 -12.52 -1.12
N VAL A 153 -12.53 -12.09 -0.53
CA VAL A 153 -11.18 -12.46 -0.98
C VAL A 153 -10.47 -13.21 0.12
N THR A 154 -9.82 -14.29 -0.24
CA THR A 154 -9.06 -15.14 0.67
C THR A 154 -7.82 -15.71 -0.01
N ARG A 155 -6.89 -16.31 0.74
CA ARG A 155 -5.81 -17.10 0.15
C ARG A 155 -6.37 -18.33 -0.55
N LYS A 156 -5.77 -18.70 -1.67
CA LYS A 156 -6.20 -19.92 -2.39
C LYS A 156 -6.10 -21.15 -1.51
N ALA A 157 -5.08 -21.29 -0.70
CA ALA A 157 -4.93 -22.41 0.23
C ALA A 157 -6.08 -22.46 1.27
N GLU A 158 -6.53 -21.31 1.79
CA GLU A 158 -7.65 -21.22 2.71
C GLU A 158 -8.98 -21.67 2.03
N TYR A 159 -9.16 -21.23 0.78
CA TYR A 159 -10.31 -21.64 -0.03
C TYR A 159 -10.28 -23.14 -0.33
N ASP A 160 -9.12 -23.67 -0.75
CA ASP A 160 -8.95 -25.08 -1.10
C ASP A 160 -9.21 -26.01 0.11
N GLU A 161 -8.84 -25.59 1.31
CA GLU A 161 -9.17 -26.33 2.54
C GLU A 161 -10.66 -26.20 2.89
N TRP A 162 -11.19 -24.98 2.82
CA TRP A 162 -12.58 -24.72 3.14
C TRP A 162 -13.53 -25.51 2.20
N ILE A 163 -13.26 -25.51 0.87
CA ILE A 163 -14.14 -26.16 -0.13
C ILE A 163 -14.24 -27.67 0.06
N LYS A 164 -13.22 -28.32 0.62
CA LYS A 164 -13.24 -29.76 0.94
C LYS A 164 -14.29 -30.12 2.00
N THR A 165 -14.59 -29.17 2.87
CA THR A 165 -15.54 -29.37 3.97
C THR A 165 -16.97 -29.04 3.58
N GLN A 166 -17.21 -28.54 2.35
CA GLN A 166 -18.52 -28.08 1.91
C GLN A 166 -19.33 -29.16 1.24
N ASN A 167 -20.58 -29.33 1.71
CA ASN A 167 -21.59 -30.15 1.09
C ASN A 167 -22.66 -29.23 0.46
N GLY A 168 -22.87 -29.30 -0.87
CA GLY A 168 -23.92 -28.54 -1.56
C GLY A 168 -23.41 -27.24 -2.22
N ASN A 169 -24.19 -26.18 -2.09
CA ASN A 169 -23.91 -24.87 -2.75
C ASN A 169 -22.54 -24.34 -2.42
N LYS A 170 -21.62 -24.41 -3.39
CA LYS A 170 -20.23 -24.02 -3.22
C LYS A 170 -20.02 -22.63 -3.80
N ALA A 171 -19.41 -21.77 -3.02
CA ALA A 171 -18.90 -20.51 -3.55
C ALA A 171 -17.86 -20.78 -4.66
N GLU A 172 -17.85 -19.95 -5.69
CA GLU A 172 -17.05 -20.12 -6.90
C GLU A 172 -15.94 -19.10 -6.97
N VAL A 173 -14.78 -19.51 -7.48
CA VAL A 173 -13.65 -18.60 -7.75
C VAL A 173 -13.93 -17.83 -9.03
N LEU A 174 -14.01 -16.51 -8.94
CA LEU A 174 -14.15 -15.61 -10.09
C LEU A 174 -12.81 -15.23 -10.69
N ILE A 175 -11.81 -14.97 -9.83
CA ILE A 175 -10.47 -14.54 -10.23
C ILE A 175 -9.46 -15.16 -9.28
N GLU A 176 -8.31 -15.53 -9.83
CA GLU A 176 -7.10 -15.88 -9.08
C GLU A 176 -5.99 -14.87 -9.37
N SER A 177 -5.25 -14.46 -8.36
CA SER A 177 -4.12 -13.54 -8.50
C SER A 177 -2.89 -14.24 -9.09
N LYS A 178 -1.96 -13.44 -9.59
CA LYS A 178 -0.57 -13.90 -9.73
C LYS A 178 0.00 -14.19 -8.34
N PRO A 179 1.08 -15.01 -8.24
CA PRO A 179 1.76 -15.25 -6.98
C PRO A 179 2.26 -13.95 -6.34
N VAL A 180 2.08 -13.84 -5.03
CA VAL A 180 2.60 -12.77 -4.18
C VAL A 180 3.51 -13.37 -3.13
N PRO A 181 4.44 -12.61 -2.51
CA PRO A 181 5.25 -13.13 -1.44
C PRO A 181 4.37 -13.59 -0.28
N GLY A 182 4.64 -14.76 0.27
CA GLY A 182 3.93 -15.25 1.46
C GLY A 182 4.62 -14.79 2.74
N GLY A 183 3.91 -14.89 3.85
CA GLY A 183 4.43 -14.59 5.17
C GLY A 183 4.82 -13.15 5.41
N LEU A 184 5.91 -12.94 6.16
CA LEU A 184 6.46 -11.61 6.45
C LEU A 184 7.73 -11.36 5.65
N THR A 185 7.97 -10.11 5.37
CA THR A 185 9.12 -9.62 4.60
C THR A 185 9.99 -8.75 5.49
N LEU A 186 11.29 -8.98 5.46
CA LEU A 186 12.32 -8.13 6.04
C LEU A 186 12.81 -7.13 5.01
N VAL A 187 12.66 -5.85 5.31
CA VAL A 187 13.26 -4.76 4.55
C VAL A 187 14.04 -3.84 5.47
N VAL A 188 15.13 -3.26 4.96
CA VAL A 188 16.03 -2.39 5.73
C VAL A 188 16.21 -1.05 5.04
N ASN A 189 16.37 0.01 5.83
CA ASN A 189 16.60 1.34 5.30
C ASN A 189 17.98 1.42 4.63
N LYS A 190 18.04 1.92 3.41
CA LYS A 190 19.29 2.09 2.64
C LYS A 190 20.27 3.06 3.30
N SER A 191 19.80 3.95 4.19
CA SER A 191 20.67 4.85 4.96
C SER A 191 21.44 4.16 6.09
N MET A 192 21.08 2.91 6.45
CA MET A 192 21.86 2.14 7.41
C MET A 192 23.28 1.88 6.86
N PRO A 193 24.31 1.88 7.74
CA PRO A 193 25.66 1.52 7.36
C PRO A 193 25.71 0.16 6.63
N GLU A 194 26.48 0.10 5.56
CA GLU A 194 26.59 -1.09 4.69
C GLU A 194 26.93 -2.38 5.47
N ASN A 195 27.86 -2.28 6.43
CA ASN A 195 28.26 -3.40 7.26
C ASN A 195 27.11 -3.94 8.11
N LEU A 196 26.17 -3.10 8.56
CA LEU A 196 24.98 -3.53 9.31
C LEU A 196 23.96 -4.19 8.38
N ARG A 197 23.78 -3.64 7.17
CA ARG A 197 22.87 -4.23 6.17
C ARG A 197 23.36 -5.62 5.74
N GLN A 198 24.68 -5.80 5.53
CA GLN A 198 25.29 -7.10 5.25
C GLN A 198 25.09 -8.09 6.39
N LYS A 199 25.24 -7.67 7.65
CA LYS A 199 24.93 -8.51 8.82
C LYS A 199 23.48 -8.98 8.82
N LEU A 200 22.52 -8.10 8.51
CA LEU A 200 21.09 -8.46 8.43
C LEU A 200 20.82 -9.44 7.27
N THR A 201 21.49 -9.28 6.14
CA THR A 201 21.38 -10.22 5.02
C THR A 201 21.96 -11.59 5.39
N ALA A 202 23.11 -11.64 6.05
CA ALA A 202 23.69 -12.87 6.56
C ALA A 202 22.82 -13.54 7.64
N TRP A 203 22.22 -12.73 8.51
CA TRP A 203 21.27 -13.22 9.52
C TRP A 203 20.01 -13.83 8.87
N ALA A 204 19.45 -13.21 7.83
CA ALA A 204 18.31 -13.74 7.09
C ALA A 204 18.66 -15.03 6.31
N ALA A 205 19.88 -15.11 5.73
CA ALA A 205 20.37 -16.30 5.03
C ALA A 205 20.79 -17.44 5.97
N GLY A 206 21.28 -17.10 7.17
CA GLY A 206 21.64 -18.04 8.21
C GLY A 206 20.39 -18.63 8.87
N ASN A 207 20.58 -19.61 9.73
CA ASN A 207 19.48 -20.16 10.53
C ASN A 207 19.01 -19.16 11.59
N ALA A 208 18.56 -17.98 11.16
CA ALA A 208 17.94 -17.03 12.08
C ALA A 208 16.83 -17.74 12.84
N PRO A 209 16.82 -17.69 14.18
CA PRO A 209 15.89 -18.46 15.01
C PRO A 209 14.48 -17.84 15.01
N MET A 210 14.04 -17.40 13.82
CA MET A 210 12.72 -16.79 13.66
C MET A 210 11.71 -17.84 13.22
N ASP A 211 11.36 -18.73 14.13
CA ASP A 211 10.09 -19.42 14.03
C ASP A 211 8.98 -18.45 14.47
N LEU A 212 8.55 -17.63 13.52
CA LEU A 212 7.40 -16.75 13.70
C LEU A 212 6.08 -17.49 13.43
N GLY A 213 6.10 -18.83 13.41
CA GLY A 213 4.97 -19.63 12.92
C GLY A 213 4.81 -19.61 11.39
N LEU A 214 5.66 -18.89 10.67
CA LEU A 214 5.58 -18.69 9.21
C LEU A 214 6.67 -19.42 8.43
N GLY A 215 7.52 -20.15 9.12
CA GLY A 215 8.70 -20.77 8.56
C GLY A 215 9.98 -19.93 8.73
N ARG A 216 11.10 -20.49 8.29
CA ARG A 216 12.40 -19.81 8.36
C ARG A 216 12.46 -18.65 7.38
N MET A 217 13.11 -17.57 7.78
CA MET A 217 13.41 -16.49 6.87
C MET A 217 14.42 -16.95 5.82
N GLN A 218 14.17 -16.59 4.58
CA GLN A 218 15.04 -16.84 3.44
C GLN A 218 15.49 -15.49 2.87
N ALA A 219 16.79 -15.33 2.69
CA ALA A 219 17.33 -14.15 2.03
C ALA A 219 16.83 -14.09 0.59
N THR A 220 16.39 -12.91 0.15
CA THR A 220 15.94 -12.67 -1.21
C THR A 220 16.17 -11.23 -1.62
N SER A 221 16.48 -11.03 -2.90
CA SER A 221 16.57 -9.72 -3.55
C SER A 221 15.55 -9.57 -4.69
N ASP A 222 14.74 -10.60 -4.97
CA ASP A 222 13.74 -10.58 -6.03
C ASP A 222 12.56 -9.66 -5.65
N LYS A 223 12.39 -8.59 -6.41
CA LYS A 223 11.36 -7.56 -6.17
C LYS A 223 10.14 -7.71 -7.07
N ALA A 224 10.12 -8.64 -8.03
CA ALA A 224 9.07 -8.71 -9.05
C ALA A 224 7.67 -8.89 -8.44
N MET A 225 7.51 -9.82 -7.49
CA MET A 225 6.24 -10.03 -6.79
C MET A 225 5.81 -8.82 -5.95
N TYR A 226 6.77 -8.07 -5.36
CA TYR A 226 6.46 -6.84 -4.61
C TYR A 226 6.02 -5.71 -5.54
N GLN A 227 6.60 -5.60 -6.73
CA GLN A 227 6.16 -4.65 -7.75
C GLN A 227 4.73 -4.95 -8.20
N TYR A 228 4.39 -6.25 -8.35
CA TYR A 228 3.02 -6.67 -8.65
C TYR A 228 2.07 -6.25 -7.52
N VAL A 229 2.35 -6.63 -6.26
CA VAL A 229 1.52 -6.24 -5.11
C VAL A 229 1.37 -4.72 -5.01
N GLY A 230 2.44 -3.98 -5.17
CA GLY A 230 2.41 -2.52 -5.18
C GLY A 230 1.55 -1.93 -6.31
N GLY A 231 1.48 -2.62 -7.46
CA GLY A 231 0.65 -2.23 -8.61
C GLY A 231 -0.85 -2.46 -8.42
N LEU A 232 -1.26 -3.31 -7.48
CA LEU A 232 -2.66 -3.74 -7.31
C LEU A 232 -3.61 -2.70 -6.69
N GLY A 233 -3.36 -1.40 -6.86
CA GLY A 233 -4.35 -0.38 -6.51
C GLY A 233 -4.14 0.31 -5.17
N HIS A 234 -3.07 0.03 -4.44
CA HIS A 234 -2.62 0.90 -3.36
C HIS A 234 -1.90 2.11 -3.94
N PHE A 235 -1.06 1.88 -4.92
CA PHE A 235 -0.45 2.94 -5.70
C PHE A 235 -1.48 3.59 -6.63
N THR A 236 -1.37 4.88 -6.77
CA THR A 236 -2.10 5.61 -7.81
C THR A 236 -1.72 5.06 -9.19
N PRO A 237 -2.62 5.08 -10.19
CA PRO A 237 -2.32 4.67 -11.55
C PRO A 237 -1.08 5.37 -12.12
N LEU A 238 -0.47 4.78 -13.13
CA LEU A 238 0.68 5.38 -13.82
C LEU A 238 0.28 6.55 -14.73
N GLN A 239 -0.98 6.59 -15.14
CA GLN A 239 -1.53 7.61 -16.04
C GLN A 239 -2.81 8.20 -15.46
N LEU A 240 -3.08 9.44 -15.80
CA LEU A 240 -4.28 10.17 -15.42
C LEU A 240 -4.75 10.99 -16.63
N PRO A 241 -5.93 10.72 -17.20
CA PRO A 241 -6.44 11.45 -18.36
C PRO A 241 -6.49 12.96 -18.11
N GLY A 242 -6.02 13.76 -19.09
CA GLY A 242 -5.96 15.21 -19.00
C GLY A 242 -4.85 15.78 -18.11
N VAL A 243 -3.97 14.93 -17.58
CA VAL A 243 -2.86 15.32 -16.73
C VAL A 243 -1.54 14.76 -17.27
N THR A 244 -0.51 15.59 -17.32
CA THR A 244 0.83 15.14 -17.69
C THR A 244 1.61 14.73 -16.45
N ARG A 245 1.94 13.43 -16.34
CA ARG A 245 2.84 12.94 -15.29
C ARG A 245 4.27 13.41 -15.58
N VAL A 246 4.93 13.93 -14.56
CA VAL A 246 6.31 14.43 -14.65
C VAL A 246 7.20 13.77 -13.60
N THR A 247 8.51 13.67 -13.91
CA THR A 247 9.56 13.34 -12.94
C THR A 247 9.95 14.57 -12.13
N ALA A 248 10.68 14.38 -11.02
CA ALA A 248 11.18 15.49 -10.23
C ALA A 248 12.12 16.43 -11.02
N GLN A 249 12.92 15.90 -11.95
CA GLN A 249 13.74 16.70 -12.86
C GLN A 249 12.90 17.57 -13.79
N GLN A 250 11.87 16.97 -14.41
CA GLN A 250 10.94 17.71 -15.26
C GLN A 250 10.15 18.75 -14.47
N ALA A 251 9.74 18.43 -13.25
CA ALA A 251 9.05 19.36 -12.36
C ALA A 251 9.93 20.57 -12.01
N ALA A 252 11.21 20.36 -11.70
CA ALA A 252 12.15 21.42 -11.44
C ALA A 252 12.35 22.35 -12.65
N GLU A 253 12.38 21.79 -13.88
CA GLU A 253 12.45 22.58 -15.11
C GLU A 253 11.17 23.40 -15.34
N LEU A 254 10.00 22.77 -15.19
CA LEU A 254 8.71 23.45 -15.33
C LEU A 254 8.55 24.60 -14.31
N MET A 255 9.03 24.42 -13.08
CA MET A 255 9.04 25.49 -12.07
C MET A 255 9.89 26.69 -12.52
N ARG A 256 11.06 26.46 -13.14
CA ARG A 256 11.89 27.54 -13.72
C ARG A 256 11.19 28.26 -14.87
N GLN A 257 10.31 27.57 -15.59
CA GLN A 257 9.47 28.11 -16.66
C GLN A 257 8.18 28.78 -16.14
N GLY A 258 7.99 28.88 -14.82
CA GLY A 258 6.88 29.59 -14.19
C GLY A 258 5.71 28.71 -13.75
N ALA A 259 5.78 27.38 -13.89
CA ALA A 259 4.77 26.48 -13.33
C ALA A 259 4.80 26.54 -11.78
N GLN A 260 3.62 26.46 -11.17
CA GLN A 260 3.47 26.51 -9.72
C GLN A 260 3.50 25.09 -9.13
N MET A 261 4.48 24.81 -8.28
CA MET A 261 4.46 23.60 -7.44
C MET A 261 3.42 23.76 -6.35
N VAL A 262 2.52 22.79 -6.24
CA VAL A 262 1.40 22.77 -5.29
C VAL A 262 1.53 21.54 -4.41
N ASP A 263 1.80 21.76 -3.14
CA ASP A 263 1.85 20.70 -2.13
C ASP A 263 0.45 20.50 -1.53
N VAL A 264 -0.11 19.32 -1.69
CA VAL A 264 -1.48 18.98 -1.23
C VAL A 264 -1.50 18.21 0.08
N ARG A 265 -0.37 18.15 0.79
CA ARG A 265 -0.24 17.51 2.10
C ARG A 265 -0.86 18.38 3.20
N SER A 266 -0.73 17.92 4.45
CA SER A 266 -1.09 18.73 5.61
C SER A 266 -0.08 19.85 5.85
N GLU A 267 -0.53 20.94 6.49
CA GLU A 267 0.35 22.04 6.90
C GLU A 267 1.53 21.56 7.76
N LYS A 268 1.29 20.64 8.68
CA LYS A 268 2.36 20.03 9.50
C LYS A 268 3.45 19.39 8.65
N GLU A 269 3.09 18.63 7.61
CA GLU A 269 4.03 17.97 6.71
C GLU A 269 4.77 18.98 5.83
N PHE A 270 4.06 20.00 5.34
CA PHE A 270 4.62 21.08 4.55
C PHE A 270 5.66 21.89 5.32
N ASN A 271 5.35 22.27 6.57
CA ASN A 271 6.26 23.03 7.43
C ASN A 271 7.49 22.20 7.84
N ALA A 272 7.29 20.89 8.07
CA ALA A 272 8.40 20.00 8.39
C ALA A 272 9.39 19.83 7.23
N ARG A 273 8.90 19.76 5.99
CA ARG A 273 9.74 19.58 4.79
C ARG A 273 8.91 19.73 3.50
N ARG A 274 9.40 20.53 2.57
CA ARG A 274 8.74 20.78 1.27
C ARG A 274 9.72 21.01 0.12
N ILE A 275 9.20 20.93 -1.10
CA ILE A 275 9.92 21.39 -2.29
C ILE A 275 10.05 22.93 -2.23
N PRO A 276 11.23 23.52 -2.41
CA PRO A 276 11.40 24.98 -2.40
C PRO A 276 10.51 25.65 -3.46
N GLY A 277 9.86 26.74 -3.09
CA GLY A 277 8.95 27.46 -3.97
C GLY A 277 7.54 26.83 -4.11
N ALA A 278 7.29 25.70 -3.45
CA ALA A 278 5.95 25.13 -3.40
C ALA A 278 4.99 25.99 -2.56
N VAL A 279 3.75 26.08 -3.01
CA VAL A 279 2.64 26.63 -2.22
C VAL A 279 1.84 25.51 -1.58
N LEU A 280 1.37 25.74 -0.36
CA LEU A 280 0.50 24.81 0.33
C LEU A 280 -0.94 25.02 -0.17
N ALA A 281 -1.56 23.95 -0.68
CA ALA A 281 -2.98 23.87 -0.94
C ALA A 281 -3.51 22.53 -0.44
N SER A 282 -3.68 22.41 0.86
CA SER A 282 -4.05 21.15 1.52
C SER A 282 -5.31 20.55 0.92
N TYR A 283 -5.24 19.30 0.49
CA TYR A 283 -6.39 18.51 0.06
C TYR A 283 -6.88 17.64 1.22
N ILE A 284 -8.13 17.85 1.67
CA ILE A 284 -8.71 17.05 2.75
C ILE A 284 -9.46 15.88 2.14
N GLU A 285 -8.83 14.70 2.23
CA GLU A 285 -9.32 13.46 1.66
C GLU A 285 -10.24 12.72 2.63
N LYS A 286 -11.51 12.54 2.23
CA LYS A 286 -12.53 11.72 2.94
C LYS A 286 -13.07 10.61 2.05
N SER A 287 -12.99 10.76 0.71
CA SER A 287 -13.41 9.76 -0.26
C SER A 287 -12.45 8.56 -0.31
N ALA A 288 -12.91 7.45 -0.87
CA ALA A 288 -12.10 6.25 -1.04
C ALA A 288 -10.84 6.53 -1.89
N LYS A 289 -9.75 5.84 -1.57
CA LYS A 289 -8.50 5.84 -2.36
C LYS A 289 -8.68 4.96 -3.60
N ASP A 290 -9.40 5.48 -4.57
CA ASP A 290 -9.80 4.78 -5.78
C ASP A 290 -9.86 5.74 -6.98
N THR A 291 -9.77 5.19 -8.21
CA THR A 291 -9.89 5.98 -9.44
C THR A 291 -11.29 6.54 -9.66
N THR A 292 -12.31 5.90 -9.07
CA THR A 292 -13.73 6.26 -9.12
C THR A 292 -14.22 6.93 -7.83
N PHE A 293 -13.32 7.65 -7.14
CA PHE A 293 -13.64 8.33 -5.89
C PHE A 293 -14.76 9.38 -6.05
N ASN A 294 -15.54 9.58 -4.99
CA ASN A 294 -16.54 10.63 -4.91
C ASN A 294 -15.91 11.95 -4.44
N ALA A 295 -15.61 12.83 -5.38
CA ALA A 295 -14.95 14.11 -5.09
C ALA A 295 -15.80 15.05 -4.21
N SER A 296 -17.13 14.86 -4.09
CA SER A 296 -17.98 15.70 -3.24
C SER A 296 -17.78 15.47 -1.73
N LEU A 297 -17.13 14.36 -1.37
CA LEU A 297 -16.77 14.06 0.03
C LEU A 297 -15.49 14.77 0.48
N ASP A 298 -14.67 15.20 -0.47
CA ASP A 298 -13.36 15.80 -0.23
C ASP A 298 -13.43 17.31 -0.21
N ASP A 299 -12.53 17.96 0.54
CA ASP A 299 -12.39 19.41 0.49
C ASP A 299 -11.24 19.81 -0.45
N PHE A 300 -11.60 20.51 -1.50
CA PHE A 300 -10.73 21.00 -2.56
C PHE A 300 -10.58 22.55 -2.54
N SER A 301 -11.13 23.23 -1.57
CA SER A 301 -11.27 24.70 -1.53
C SER A 301 -9.93 25.42 -1.65
N ALA A 302 -8.88 24.93 -0.99
CA ALA A 302 -7.55 25.53 -1.06
C ALA A 302 -6.94 25.46 -2.48
N VAL A 303 -7.26 24.44 -3.26
CA VAL A 303 -6.80 24.30 -4.66
C VAL A 303 -7.65 25.19 -5.59
N ASP A 304 -8.95 25.32 -5.33
CA ASP A 304 -9.85 26.19 -6.13
C ASP A 304 -9.44 27.66 -6.08
N ALA A 305 -8.74 28.08 -5.03
CA ALA A 305 -8.23 29.44 -4.87
C ALA A 305 -7.01 29.75 -5.76
N LEU A 306 -6.41 28.74 -6.42
CA LEU A 306 -5.25 28.93 -7.29
C LEU A 306 -5.66 29.49 -8.65
N ASP A 307 -4.71 30.15 -9.34
CA ASP A 307 -4.92 30.64 -10.69
C ASP A 307 -4.99 29.46 -11.68
N LYS A 308 -6.18 29.23 -12.25
CA LYS A 308 -6.47 28.15 -13.19
C LYS A 308 -5.81 28.31 -14.56
N ASN A 309 -5.32 29.50 -14.89
CA ASN A 309 -4.60 29.79 -16.14
C ASN A 309 -3.10 29.48 -16.03
N ARG A 310 -2.57 29.51 -14.81
CA ARG A 310 -1.16 29.18 -14.54
C ARG A 310 -0.95 27.66 -14.57
N PRO A 311 0.10 27.13 -15.22
CA PRO A 311 0.45 25.73 -15.12
C PRO A 311 0.74 25.34 -13.66
N VAL A 312 0.13 24.23 -13.20
CA VAL A 312 0.28 23.73 -11.83
C VAL A 312 0.89 22.33 -11.82
N ILE A 313 1.71 22.04 -10.81
CA ILE A 313 2.32 20.72 -10.57
C ILE A 313 1.87 20.25 -9.19
N PHE A 314 0.96 19.28 -9.14
CA PHE A 314 0.52 18.71 -7.86
C PHE A 314 1.51 17.67 -7.34
N ALA A 315 1.90 17.78 -6.08
CA ALA A 315 2.82 16.87 -5.40
C ALA A 315 2.31 16.47 -4.01
N CYS A 316 2.75 15.30 -3.54
CA CYS A 316 2.42 14.73 -2.25
C CYS A 316 3.58 13.84 -1.74
N ASN A 317 3.28 12.83 -0.90
CA ASN A 317 4.22 11.87 -0.31
C ASN A 317 4.47 10.63 -1.19
N GLY A 318 4.51 10.77 -2.51
CA GLY A 318 4.83 9.66 -3.41
C GLY A 318 3.63 8.96 -4.03
N ALA A 319 3.92 7.86 -4.70
CA ALA A 319 2.97 7.15 -5.56
C ALA A 319 1.74 6.55 -4.84
N GLU A 320 1.81 6.39 -3.53
CA GLU A 320 0.71 5.91 -2.69
C GLU A 320 -0.17 7.03 -2.15
N CYS A 321 0.23 8.28 -2.37
CA CYS A 321 -0.54 9.43 -1.91
C CYS A 321 -1.65 9.78 -2.91
N TRP A 322 -2.85 9.37 -2.59
CA TRP A 322 -4.02 9.63 -3.44
C TRP A 322 -4.44 11.09 -3.49
N LYS A 323 -4.01 11.92 -2.54
CA LYS A 323 -4.36 13.35 -2.53
C LYS A 323 -3.90 14.07 -3.80
N SER A 324 -2.64 13.87 -4.24
CA SER A 324 -2.15 14.52 -5.47
C SER A 324 -2.82 13.98 -6.73
N TYR A 325 -3.14 12.68 -6.79
CA TYR A 325 -3.93 12.09 -7.87
C TYR A 325 -5.32 12.72 -7.95
N LYS A 326 -6.04 12.77 -6.81
CA LYS A 326 -7.39 13.32 -6.73
C LYS A 326 -7.40 14.82 -7.01
N ALA A 327 -6.44 15.56 -6.46
CA ALA A 327 -6.28 16.99 -6.73
C ALA A 327 -6.07 17.25 -8.22
N SER A 328 -5.17 16.51 -8.88
CA SER A 328 -4.92 16.64 -10.32
C SER A 328 -6.18 16.33 -11.15
N LYS A 329 -6.89 15.23 -10.83
CA LYS A 329 -8.11 14.83 -11.53
C LYS A 329 -9.22 15.88 -11.37
N THR A 330 -9.41 16.37 -10.15
CA THR A 330 -10.43 17.38 -9.83
C THR A 330 -10.08 18.73 -10.46
N ALA A 331 -8.81 19.11 -10.47
CA ALA A 331 -8.35 20.35 -11.11
C ALA A 331 -8.70 20.38 -12.61
N VAL A 332 -8.45 19.30 -13.35
CA VAL A 332 -8.84 19.19 -14.76
C VAL A 332 -10.37 19.36 -14.90
N ALA A 333 -11.14 18.65 -14.09
CA ALA A 333 -12.61 18.74 -14.12
C ALA A 333 -13.14 20.15 -13.76
N ARG A 334 -12.37 20.95 -13.03
CA ARG A 334 -12.72 22.32 -12.62
C ARG A 334 -12.09 23.42 -13.49
N GLY A 335 -11.51 23.05 -14.63
CA GLY A 335 -11.08 23.97 -15.68
C GLY A 335 -9.67 24.56 -15.51
N PHE A 336 -8.78 23.91 -14.77
CA PHE A 336 -7.35 24.22 -14.83
C PHE A 336 -6.81 23.88 -16.22
N LYS A 337 -6.12 24.81 -16.87
CA LYS A 337 -5.72 24.67 -18.27
C LYS A 337 -4.55 23.71 -18.47
N THR A 338 -3.60 23.70 -17.53
CA THR A 338 -2.38 22.88 -17.64
C THR A 338 -2.08 22.27 -16.29
N VAL A 339 -2.25 20.95 -16.19
CA VAL A 339 -2.06 20.20 -14.96
C VAL A 339 -0.95 19.18 -15.14
N TYR A 340 0.08 19.31 -14.33
CA TYR A 340 1.15 18.35 -14.16
C TYR A 340 0.99 17.60 -12.84
N TRP A 341 1.51 16.40 -12.78
CA TRP A 341 1.47 15.56 -11.59
C TRP A 341 2.83 14.93 -11.31
N LEU A 342 3.48 15.39 -10.26
CA LEU A 342 4.68 14.76 -9.71
C LEU A 342 4.23 13.57 -8.85
N ARG A 343 4.02 12.41 -9.50
CA ARG A 343 3.51 11.20 -8.86
C ARG A 343 4.42 10.69 -7.74
N GLY A 344 5.75 10.72 -7.95
CA GLY A 344 6.74 10.33 -6.95
C GLY A 344 6.86 11.32 -5.80
N GLY A 345 6.31 12.53 -5.94
CA GLY A 345 6.21 13.53 -4.89
C GLY A 345 7.53 13.95 -4.28
N LEU A 346 7.46 14.37 -3.02
CA LEU A 346 8.65 14.76 -2.26
C LEU A 346 9.72 13.66 -2.14
N PRO A 347 9.37 12.35 -1.98
CA PRO A 347 10.40 11.30 -1.96
C PRO A 347 11.24 11.24 -3.24
N GLU A 348 10.63 11.32 -4.43
CA GLU A 348 11.38 11.31 -5.70
C GLU A 348 12.28 12.53 -5.83
N TRP A 349 11.83 13.71 -5.35
CA TRP A 349 12.61 14.93 -5.30
C TRP A 349 13.88 14.77 -4.44
N GLU A 350 13.74 14.11 -3.29
CA GLU A 350 14.84 13.86 -2.36
C GLU A 350 15.81 12.77 -2.85
N GLU A 351 15.31 11.75 -3.55
CA GLU A 351 16.16 10.71 -4.14
C GLU A 351 17.14 11.25 -5.17
N LEU A 352 16.78 12.35 -5.82
CA LEU A 352 17.68 13.09 -6.73
C LEU A 352 18.59 14.09 -6.01
N ASN A 353 18.60 14.08 -4.67
CA ASN A 353 19.36 15.01 -3.84
C ASN A 353 19.03 16.49 -4.10
N PHE A 354 17.82 16.79 -4.55
CA PHE A 354 17.36 18.16 -4.68
C PHE A 354 17.12 18.78 -3.30
N GLN A 355 17.40 20.08 -3.18
CA GLN A 355 17.21 20.80 -1.93
C GLN A 355 15.75 20.77 -1.48
N THR A 356 15.54 20.74 -0.16
CA THR A 356 14.24 20.89 0.48
C THR A 356 14.26 22.08 1.42
N ALA A 357 13.08 22.69 1.65
CA ALA A 357 12.91 23.78 2.60
C ALA A 357 12.12 23.32 3.84
N ARG A 358 12.31 24.03 4.95
CA ARG A 358 11.57 23.88 6.23
C ARG A 358 11.14 25.26 6.69
N ASN A 359 10.09 25.33 7.50
CA ASN A 359 9.77 26.52 8.30
C ASN A 359 10.43 26.42 9.66
#